data_d6ce341d4159c0c2225fc9723f50eb44
#
_entry.id   d6ce341d4159c0c2225fc9723f50eb44
#
_cell.length_a   1.000
_cell.length_b   1.000
_cell.length_c   1.000
_cell.angle_alpha   90.00
_cell.angle_beta   90.00
_cell.angle_gamma   90.00
#
_symmetry.space_group_name_H-M   'P 1'
#
loop_
_entity.id
_entity.type
_entity.pdbx_description
1 polymer ?
#
loop_
_entity_poly.entity_id
_entity_poly.type
_entity_poly.pdbx_seq_one_letter_code
_entity_poly.pdbx_strand_id
1 'polypeptide(L)'
;MIIDHAKLRAFANRIVTAGGSTPDEAAIVAEHLVEANLRGHDSHGVGMLVAYVRDFEAGTLKVNQKPEIVSDTGTISGWDAHAGYGQVVARQAVGWAIAQAPKHGVAVNGLRTAHTLAPERTHGALPPTQRTGG
;
A
#
# COMPACT_ATOMS: atom_id res chain seq x y z
N MET A 1 9.33 -25.26 4.25
CA MET A 1 10.30 -24.40 4.98
C MET A 1 9.50 -23.34 5.74
N ILE A 2 9.73 -23.22 7.02
CA ILE A 2 9.09 -22.20 7.85
C ILE A 2 10.09 -21.06 8.04
N ILE A 3 9.70 -19.84 7.69
CA ILE A 3 10.51 -18.65 7.85
C ILE A 3 9.83 -17.75 8.89
N ASP A 4 10.62 -17.23 9.81
CA ASP A 4 10.14 -16.26 10.79
C ASP A 4 9.71 -14.96 10.08
N HIS A 5 8.48 -14.52 10.34
CA HIS A 5 7.89 -13.37 9.67
C HIS A 5 8.63 -12.04 9.93
N ALA A 6 9.24 -11.88 11.11
CA ALA A 6 9.98 -10.68 11.43
C ALA A 6 11.29 -10.61 10.63
N LYS A 7 11.98 -11.74 10.48
CA LYS A 7 13.17 -11.86 9.63
C LYS A 7 12.84 -11.63 8.16
N LEU A 8 11.70 -12.18 7.70
CA LEU A 8 11.23 -11.99 6.33
C LEU A 8 10.89 -10.52 6.05
N ARG A 9 10.24 -9.85 7.01
CA ARG A 9 9.95 -8.42 6.92
C ARG A 9 11.23 -7.57 6.88
N ALA A 10 12.21 -7.87 7.71
CA ALA A 10 13.51 -7.18 7.69
C ALA A 10 14.23 -7.39 6.36
N PHE A 11 14.18 -8.60 5.79
CA PHE A 11 14.75 -8.89 4.48
C PHE A 11 14.07 -8.10 3.36
N ALA A 12 12.74 -8.12 3.30
CA ALA A 12 11.97 -7.36 2.33
C ALA A 12 12.24 -5.85 2.44
N ASN A 13 12.26 -5.31 3.65
CA ASN A 13 12.58 -3.90 3.92
C ASN A 13 13.95 -3.50 3.36
N ARG A 14 14.98 -4.34 3.57
CA ARG A 14 16.32 -4.08 3.04
C ARG A 14 16.36 -4.02 1.51
N ILE A 15 15.62 -4.88 0.83
CA ILE A 15 15.56 -4.88 -0.64
C ILE A 15 14.89 -3.59 -1.13
N VAL A 16 13.75 -3.23 -0.56
CA VAL A 16 13.00 -2.03 -0.96
C VAL A 16 13.81 -0.76 -0.67
N THR A 17 14.50 -0.71 0.48
CA THR A 17 15.41 0.38 0.81
C THR A 17 16.58 0.46 -0.17
N ALA A 18 17.17 -0.67 -0.57
CA ALA A 18 18.25 -0.71 -1.57
C ALA A 18 17.80 -0.20 -2.94
N GLY A 19 16.50 -0.31 -3.27
CA GLY A 19 15.89 0.32 -4.45
C GLY A 19 15.72 1.84 -4.34
N GLY A 20 16.08 2.45 -3.21
CA GLY A 20 16.03 3.91 -3.01
C GLY A 20 14.82 4.42 -2.27
N SER A 21 13.93 3.54 -1.78
CA SER A 21 12.78 3.93 -0.97
C SER A 21 13.21 4.52 0.37
N THR A 22 12.46 5.51 0.84
CA THR A 22 12.59 6.02 2.22
C THR A 22 12.31 4.90 3.24
N PRO A 23 12.82 5.02 4.47
CA PRO A 23 12.53 4.04 5.53
C PRO A 23 11.04 3.80 5.75
N ASP A 24 10.22 4.84 5.71
CA ASP A 24 8.76 4.75 5.89
C ASP A 24 8.09 4.00 4.73
N GLU A 25 8.45 4.32 3.49
CA GLU A 25 7.93 3.63 2.31
C GLU A 25 8.34 2.15 2.32
N ALA A 26 9.60 1.86 2.59
CA ALA A 26 10.11 0.50 2.66
C ALA A 26 9.43 -0.33 3.76
N ALA A 27 9.15 0.28 4.92
CA ALA A 27 8.44 -0.38 6.01
C ALA A 27 7.00 -0.75 5.61
N ILE A 28 6.26 0.16 4.97
CA ILE A 28 4.89 -0.09 4.50
C ILE A 28 4.86 -1.22 3.48
N VAL A 29 5.75 -1.19 2.49
CA VAL A 29 5.82 -2.20 1.43
C VAL A 29 6.19 -3.58 2.02
N ALA A 30 7.21 -3.64 2.85
CA ALA A 30 7.66 -4.89 3.47
C ALA A 30 6.59 -5.51 4.39
N GLU A 31 5.92 -4.69 5.19
CA GLU A 31 4.81 -5.13 6.05
C GLU A 31 3.70 -5.74 5.21
N HIS A 32 3.29 -5.05 4.14
CA HIS A 32 2.20 -5.50 3.28
C HIS A 32 2.51 -6.83 2.58
N LEU A 33 3.73 -7.00 2.05
CA LEU A 33 4.14 -8.24 1.37
C LEU A 33 4.14 -9.44 2.34
N VAL A 34 4.67 -9.26 3.54
CA VAL A 34 4.70 -10.33 4.54
C VAL A 34 3.29 -10.65 5.06
N GLU A 35 2.46 -9.63 5.26
CA GLU A 35 1.06 -9.82 5.65
C GLU A 35 0.28 -10.61 4.59
N ALA A 36 0.53 -10.36 3.30
CA ALA A 36 -0.06 -11.14 2.23
C ALA A 36 0.30 -12.63 2.32
N ASN A 37 1.58 -12.97 2.57
CA ASN A 37 1.99 -14.36 2.81
C ASN A 37 1.32 -14.96 4.04
N LEU A 38 1.26 -14.24 5.17
CA LEU A 38 0.62 -14.71 6.40
C LEU A 38 -0.87 -15.00 6.23
N ARG A 39 -1.52 -14.35 5.27
CA ARG A 39 -2.93 -14.57 4.91
C ARG A 39 -3.12 -15.60 3.80
N GLY A 40 -2.06 -16.25 3.32
CA GLY A 40 -2.12 -17.25 2.26
C GLY A 40 -2.23 -16.69 0.84
N HIS A 41 -1.91 -15.40 0.65
CA HIS A 41 -1.88 -14.74 -0.66
C HIS A 41 -0.44 -14.66 -1.21
N ASP A 42 0.20 -15.80 -1.42
CA ASP A 42 1.62 -15.87 -1.81
C ASP A 42 1.93 -15.17 -3.12
N SER A 43 0.99 -15.14 -4.05
CA SER A 43 1.13 -14.41 -5.34
C SER A 43 1.33 -12.89 -5.17
N HIS A 44 0.96 -12.34 -4.03
CA HIS A 44 1.08 -10.93 -3.67
C HIS A 44 2.02 -10.70 -2.48
N GLY A 45 2.72 -11.75 -2.07
CA GLY A 45 3.67 -11.74 -0.97
C GLY A 45 5.08 -11.33 -1.41
N VAL A 46 6.07 -11.76 -0.65
CA VAL A 46 7.48 -11.42 -0.84
C VAL A 46 8.05 -11.84 -2.18
N GLY A 47 7.43 -12.81 -2.88
CA GLY A 47 7.77 -13.14 -4.27
C GLY A 47 7.68 -11.98 -5.24
N MET A 48 6.86 -10.97 -4.93
CA MET A 48 6.73 -9.73 -5.72
C MET A 48 8.02 -8.88 -5.72
N LEU A 49 8.93 -9.08 -4.77
CA LEU A 49 10.18 -8.32 -4.71
C LEU A 49 11.01 -8.45 -5.98
N VAL A 50 11.00 -9.61 -6.63
CA VAL A 50 11.70 -9.82 -7.91
C VAL A 50 11.12 -8.91 -9.00
N ALA A 51 9.79 -8.84 -9.08
CA ALA A 51 9.11 -7.96 -10.02
C ALA A 51 9.38 -6.48 -9.70
N TYR A 52 9.36 -6.10 -8.43
CA TYR A 52 9.64 -4.73 -8.01
C TYR A 52 11.04 -4.27 -8.37
N VAL A 53 12.05 -5.12 -8.16
CA VAL A 53 13.44 -4.79 -8.57
C VAL A 53 13.51 -4.58 -10.08
N ARG A 54 12.97 -5.50 -10.87
CA ARG A 54 12.93 -5.38 -12.34
C ARG A 54 12.22 -4.12 -12.79
N ASP A 55 11.05 -3.82 -12.20
CA ASP A 55 10.22 -2.68 -12.62
C ASP A 55 10.82 -1.34 -12.15
N PHE A 56 11.53 -1.35 -11.03
CA PHE A 56 12.36 -0.23 -10.58
C PHE A 56 13.51 0.05 -11.57
N GLU A 57 14.28 -0.98 -11.96
CA GLU A 57 15.36 -0.87 -12.95
C GLU A 57 14.84 -0.42 -14.31
N ALA A 58 13.66 -0.87 -14.71
CA ALA A 58 13.00 -0.44 -15.95
C ALA A 58 12.40 0.99 -15.88
N GLY A 59 12.33 1.59 -14.68
CA GLY A 59 11.75 2.92 -14.47
C GLY A 59 10.23 2.96 -14.51
N THR A 60 9.55 1.80 -14.52
CA THR A 60 8.10 1.69 -14.50
C THR A 60 7.53 1.76 -13.08
N LEU A 61 8.32 1.44 -12.07
CA LEU A 61 8.05 1.69 -10.66
C LEU A 61 8.91 2.86 -10.19
N LYS A 62 8.28 3.88 -9.62
CA LYS A 62 8.97 5.06 -9.07
C LYS A 62 8.83 5.06 -7.56
N VAL A 63 9.98 5.11 -6.87
CA VAL A 63 10.02 5.17 -5.40
C VAL A 63 9.74 6.58 -4.89
N ASN A 64 9.30 6.69 -3.64
CA ASN A 64 9.09 7.94 -2.90
C ASN A 64 8.10 8.91 -3.59
N GLN A 65 7.14 8.37 -4.34
CA GLN A 65 6.13 9.19 -4.97
C GLN A 65 5.11 9.66 -3.93
N LYS A 66 4.76 10.95 -4.02
CA LYS A 66 3.65 11.51 -3.24
C LYS A 66 2.41 11.47 -4.13
N PRO A 67 1.36 10.76 -3.74
CA PRO A 67 0.13 10.76 -4.51
C PRO A 67 -0.52 12.15 -4.51
N GLU A 68 -1.18 12.46 -5.62
CA GLU A 68 -1.91 13.70 -5.80
C GLU A 68 -3.42 13.44 -5.81
N ILE A 69 -4.19 14.23 -5.07
CA ILE A 69 -5.64 14.23 -5.17
C ILE A 69 -6.01 15.06 -6.40
N VAL A 70 -6.47 14.40 -7.45
CA VAL A 70 -6.83 15.04 -8.72
C VAL A 70 -8.31 15.45 -8.78
N SER A 71 -9.14 14.88 -7.89
CA SER A 71 -10.53 15.28 -7.72
C SER A 71 -10.98 14.97 -6.28
N ASP A 72 -11.79 15.84 -5.71
CA ASP A 72 -12.35 15.66 -4.37
C ASP A 72 -13.73 16.33 -4.31
N THR A 73 -14.75 15.52 -4.03
CA THR A 73 -16.13 15.99 -3.82
C THR A 73 -16.57 15.91 -2.34
N GLY A 74 -15.64 15.58 -1.45
CA GLY A 74 -15.90 15.28 -0.04
C GLY A 74 -16.35 13.84 0.21
N THR A 75 -17.07 13.24 -0.71
CA THR A 75 -17.53 11.83 -0.62
C THR A 75 -16.72 10.92 -1.54
N ILE A 76 -16.31 11.41 -2.71
CA ILE A 76 -15.56 10.69 -3.71
C ILE A 76 -14.28 11.46 -3.99
N SER A 77 -13.14 10.77 -4.00
CA SER A 77 -11.86 11.33 -4.40
C SER A 77 -11.16 10.49 -5.46
N GLY A 78 -10.48 11.16 -6.38
CA GLY A 78 -9.60 10.57 -7.38
C GLY A 78 -8.14 10.89 -7.05
N TRP A 79 -7.28 9.88 -7.07
CA TRP A 79 -5.87 9.98 -6.70
C TRP A 79 -4.97 9.51 -7.83
N ASP A 80 -3.88 10.24 -8.08
CA ASP A 80 -2.80 9.82 -8.98
C ASP A 80 -1.61 9.35 -8.15
N ALA A 81 -1.17 8.12 -8.37
CA ALA A 81 -0.05 7.51 -7.66
C ALA A 81 1.31 7.77 -8.32
N HIS A 82 1.35 8.39 -9.51
CA HIS A 82 2.57 8.70 -10.25
C HIS A 82 3.53 7.50 -10.42
N ALA A 83 3.00 6.31 -10.67
CA ALA A 83 3.73 5.04 -10.75
C ALA A 83 4.43 4.62 -9.44
N GLY A 84 4.01 5.16 -8.31
CA GLY A 84 4.47 4.76 -6.97
C GLY A 84 3.85 3.45 -6.50
N TYR A 85 4.35 2.93 -5.37
CA TYR A 85 3.83 1.71 -4.76
C TYR A 85 2.35 1.86 -4.39
N GLY A 86 1.52 0.98 -4.93
CA GLY A 86 0.07 0.98 -4.69
C GLY A 86 -0.29 0.85 -3.21
N GLN A 87 0.46 0.06 -2.44
CA GLN A 87 0.26 -0.13 -1.01
C GLN A 87 0.40 1.18 -0.23
N VAL A 88 1.35 2.01 -0.60
CA VAL A 88 1.61 3.30 0.06
C VAL A 88 0.48 4.28 -0.24
N VAL A 89 0.09 4.37 -1.51
CA VAL A 89 -0.99 5.27 -1.96
C VAL A 89 -2.35 4.84 -1.40
N ALA A 90 -2.65 3.54 -1.45
CA ALA A 90 -3.90 3.00 -0.91
C ALA A 90 -4.03 3.28 0.60
N ARG A 91 -2.93 3.15 1.38
CA ARG A 91 -2.94 3.47 2.81
C ARG A 91 -3.31 4.93 3.07
N GLN A 92 -2.80 5.86 2.26
CA GLN A 92 -3.14 7.28 2.37
C GLN A 92 -4.58 7.56 1.94
N ALA A 93 -5.03 6.97 0.83
CA ALA A 93 -6.39 7.13 0.34
C ALA A 93 -7.42 6.58 1.35
N VAL A 94 -7.13 5.43 1.98
CA VAL A 94 -7.97 4.89 3.06
C VAL A 94 -8.00 5.82 4.27
N GLY A 95 -6.86 6.43 4.64
CA GLY A 95 -6.83 7.44 5.71
C GLY A 95 -7.74 8.64 5.42
N TRP A 96 -7.73 9.12 4.18
CA TRP A 96 -8.66 10.16 3.74
C TRP A 96 -10.12 9.69 3.84
N ALA A 97 -10.45 8.49 3.36
CA ALA A 97 -11.80 7.95 3.41
C ALA A 97 -12.32 7.81 4.85
N ILE A 98 -11.47 7.34 5.77
CA ILE A 98 -11.80 7.26 7.21
C ILE A 98 -12.18 8.63 7.78
N ALA A 99 -11.46 9.68 7.38
CA ALA A 99 -11.74 11.04 7.84
C ALA A 99 -13.03 11.63 7.25
N GLN A 100 -13.44 11.23 6.05
CA GLN A 100 -14.63 11.73 5.37
C GLN A 100 -15.88 10.92 5.68
N ALA A 101 -15.78 9.61 5.83
CA ALA A 101 -16.95 8.74 6.05
C ALA A 101 -17.86 9.17 7.21
N PRO A 102 -17.37 9.62 8.36
CA PRO A 102 -18.25 10.10 9.45
C PRO A 102 -19.07 11.33 9.08
N LYS A 103 -18.60 12.15 8.13
CA LYS A 103 -19.27 13.38 7.72
C LYS A 103 -20.36 13.13 6.68
N HIS A 104 -20.18 12.09 5.85
CA HIS A 104 -21.00 11.85 4.65
C HIS A 104 -21.69 10.48 4.66
N GLY A 105 -21.42 9.62 5.66
CA GLY A 105 -21.93 8.26 5.73
C GLY A 105 -21.16 7.25 4.88
N VAL A 106 -20.47 7.71 3.85
CA VAL A 106 -19.65 6.89 2.92
C VAL A 106 -18.52 7.74 2.34
N ALA A 107 -17.39 7.09 2.00
CA ALA A 107 -16.34 7.69 1.21
C ALA A 107 -15.77 6.66 0.22
N VAL A 108 -15.48 7.11 -0.99
CA VAL A 108 -14.98 6.28 -2.09
C VAL A 108 -13.72 6.89 -2.68
N ASN A 109 -12.70 6.07 -2.93
CA ASN A 109 -11.47 6.50 -3.58
C ASN A 109 -11.27 5.76 -4.90
N GLY A 110 -10.97 6.50 -5.97
CA GLY A 110 -10.40 5.97 -7.20
C GLY A 110 -8.90 6.20 -7.24
N LEU A 111 -8.12 5.16 -7.53
CA LEU A 111 -6.67 5.27 -7.69
C LEU A 111 -6.30 5.01 -9.14
N ARG A 112 -5.43 5.85 -9.71
CA ARG A 112 -4.85 5.65 -11.04
C ARG A 112 -3.34 5.64 -10.99
N THR A 113 -2.71 5.05 -12.01
CA THR A 113 -1.24 4.96 -12.17
C THR A 113 -0.51 4.40 -10.95
N ALA A 114 -1.18 3.58 -10.13
CA ALA A 114 -0.56 2.88 -9.03
C ALA A 114 0.14 1.62 -9.55
N HIS A 115 1.39 1.42 -9.13
CA HIS A 115 2.11 0.19 -9.42
C HIS A 115 1.66 -0.90 -8.46
N THR A 116 1.13 -1.98 -8.98
CA THR A 116 0.66 -3.19 -8.29
C THR A 116 -0.01 -2.98 -6.93
N LEU A 117 -1.32 -3.15 -6.88
CA LEU A 117 -2.10 -3.24 -5.65
C LEU A 117 -2.23 -4.71 -5.25
N ALA A 118 -1.78 -5.05 -4.05
CA ALA A 118 -2.04 -6.35 -3.42
C ALA A 118 -3.43 -6.35 -2.74
N PRO A 119 -3.90 -7.50 -2.20
CA PRO A 119 -5.30 -7.70 -1.82
C PRO A 119 -5.88 -6.58 -0.94
N GLU A 120 -7.02 -6.08 -1.33
CA GLU A 120 -7.75 -4.93 -0.73
C GLU A 120 -8.10 -5.09 0.76
N ARG A 121 -8.10 -6.32 1.28
CA ARG A 121 -8.50 -6.59 2.67
C ARG A 121 -7.60 -5.95 3.71
N THR A 122 -6.32 -5.72 3.37
CA THR A 122 -5.37 -5.07 4.29
C THR A 122 -5.67 -3.59 4.45
N HIS A 123 -6.21 -2.96 3.40
CA HIS A 123 -6.56 -1.54 3.41
C HIS A 123 -7.89 -1.23 4.09
N GLY A 124 -8.80 -2.22 4.14
CA GLY A 124 -10.09 -2.10 4.80
C GLY A 124 -10.11 -2.48 6.28
N ALA A 125 -9.01 -3.01 6.83
CA ALA A 125 -8.91 -3.40 8.23
C ALA A 125 -8.65 -2.17 9.12
N LEU A 126 -9.72 -1.56 9.62
CA LEU A 126 -9.62 -0.54 10.65
C LEU A 126 -9.26 -1.17 12.01
N PRO A 127 -8.40 -0.53 12.82
CA PRO A 127 -8.24 -0.93 14.20
C PRO A 127 -9.60 -0.85 14.93
N PRO A 128 -9.85 -1.73 15.92
CA PRO A 128 -11.14 -1.83 16.62
C PRO A 128 -11.65 -0.50 17.20
N THR A 129 -10.74 0.41 17.55
CA THR A 129 -11.02 1.73 18.13
C THR A 129 -11.52 2.75 17.11
N GLN A 130 -11.45 2.46 15.81
CA GLN A 130 -11.92 3.35 14.75
C GLN A 130 -13.17 2.82 14.01
N ARG A 131 -13.72 1.69 14.47
CA ARG A 131 -15.06 1.30 14.05
C ARG A 131 -16.03 2.24 14.71
N THR A 132 -16.53 3.21 13.97
CA THR A 132 -17.71 3.97 14.36
C THR A 132 -18.84 2.95 14.50
N GLY A 133 -19.30 2.75 15.74
CA GLY A 133 -20.46 1.93 15.99
C GLY A 133 -21.62 2.49 15.16
N GLY A 134 -22.20 1.64 14.35
CA GLY A 134 -23.49 1.87 13.74
C GLY A 134 -24.58 1.60 14.78
#